data_058375b5f6788eebccbf018edd0204d3
#
_entry.id   058375b5f6788eebccbf018edd0204d3
#
_cell.length_a   1.000
_cell.length_b   1.000
_cell.length_c   1.000
_cell.angle_alpha   90.00
_cell.angle_beta   90.00
_cell.angle_gamma   90.00
#
_symmetry.space_group_name_H-M   'P 1'
#
loop_
_entity.id
_entity.type
_entity.pdbx_description
1 polymer ?
#
loop_
_entity_poly.entity_id
_entity_poly.type
_entity_poly.pdbx_seq_one_letter_code
_entity_poly.pdbx_strand_id
1 'polypeptide(L)'
;CFYNASMVLPSIHKHLHGEVVSFGTLVLHAVDEDDVALERLMTFNHSVGLPVTLAQLDITTPEQVNALVDRAATMKEWTCVPYEMTKDKFRNGIYKVDELGRKFVAKQS
;
A
#
# COMPACT_ATOMS: atom_id res chain seq x y z
N CYS A 1 -2.25 -6.76 7.33
CA CYS A 1 -2.03 -5.54 8.13
C CYS A 1 -2.56 -4.29 7.42
N PHE A 2 -2.12 -4.05 6.17
CA PHE A 2 -2.57 -2.88 5.42
C PHE A 2 -4.09 -2.83 5.28
N TYR A 3 -4.72 -3.94 4.89
CA TYR A 3 -6.16 -3.99 4.70
C TYR A 3 -6.90 -3.64 6.00
N ASN A 4 -6.55 -4.33 7.09
CA ASN A 4 -7.22 -4.11 8.36
C ASN A 4 -7.01 -2.68 8.87
N ALA A 5 -5.81 -2.13 8.71
CA ALA A 5 -5.51 -0.76 9.10
C ALA A 5 -6.29 0.24 8.26
N SER A 6 -6.45 -0.02 6.95
CA SER A 6 -7.14 0.89 6.04
C SER A 6 -8.63 1.03 6.34
N MET A 7 -9.21 0.08 7.10
CA MET A 7 -10.63 0.13 7.44
C MET A 7 -11.00 1.32 8.33
N VAL A 8 -10.02 2.04 8.89
CA VAL A 8 -10.32 3.30 9.59
C VAL A 8 -10.72 4.42 8.61
N LEU A 9 -10.43 4.25 7.32
CA LEU A 9 -10.75 5.25 6.30
C LEU A 9 -12.10 4.94 5.64
N PRO A 10 -13.09 5.85 5.72
CA PRO A 10 -14.41 5.59 5.11
C PRO A 10 -14.35 5.31 3.61
N SER A 11 -13.42 5.96 2.89
CA SER A 11 -13.28 5.79 1.44
C SER A 11 -12.92 4.36 1.04
N ILE A 12 -12.26 3.60 1.91
CA ILE A 12 -11.84 2.23 1.62
C ILE A 12 -13.03 1.28 1.49
N HIS A 13 -14.14 1.58 2.18
CA HIS A 13 -15.32 0.72 2.13
C HIS A 13 -15.97 0.65 0.74
N LYS A 14 -15.59 1.54 -0.17
CA LYS A 14 -16.05 1.52 -1.56
C LYS A 14 -15.31 0.48 -2.40
N HIS A 15 -14.19 -0.03 -1.91
CA HIS A 15 -13.32 -0.91 -2.68
C HIS A 15 -13.48 -2.35 -2.27
N LEU A 16 -13.24 -3.27 -3.21
CA LEU A 16 -13.26 -4.69 -2.94
C LEU A 16 -12.08 -5.08 -2.07
N HIS A 17 -12.28 -6.08 -1.21
CA HIS A 17 -11.23 -6.58 -0.33
C HIS A 17 -9.94 -6.90 -1.09
N GLY A 18 -10.06 -7.59 -2.24
CA GLY A 18 -8.89 -7.96 -3.05
C GLY A 18 -8.09 -6.77 -3.56
N GLU A 19 -8.78 -5.64 -3.87
CA GLU A 19 -8.11 -4.43 -4.32
C GLU A 19 -7.19 -3.88 -3.23
N VAL A 20 -7.69 -3.80 -2.01
CA VAL A 20 -6.95 -3.26 -0.87
C VAL A 20 -5.82 -4.19 -0.46
N VAL A 21 -6.07 -5.50 -0.43
CA VAL A 21 -5.05 -6.49 -0.08
C VAL A 21 -3.91 -6.50 -1.10
N SER A 22 -4.22 -6.39 -2.39
CA SER A 22 -3.19 -6.37 -3.43
C SER A 22 -2.28 -5.15 -3.30
N PHE A 23 -2.83 -3.99 -2.96
CA PHE A 23 -2.01 -2.80 -2.69
C PHE A 23 -1.14 -3.02 -1.45
N GLY A 24 -1.68 -3.63 -0.40
CA GLY A 24 -0.93 -3.95 0.80
C GLY A 24 0.27 -4.85 0.53
N THR A 25 0.13 -5.80 -0.40
CA THR A 25 1.25 -6.67 -0.79
C THR A 25 2.36 -5.87 -1.47
N LEU A 26 1.99 -4.88 -2.31
CA LEU A 26 2.97 -3.97 -2.89
C LEU A 26 3.73 -3.21 -1.81
N VAL A 27 3.02 -2.73 -0.79
CA VAL A 27 3.65 -2.01 0.33
C VAL A 27 4.65 -2.90 1.07
N LEU A 28 4.32 -4.16 1.29
CA LEU A 28 5.25 -5.09 1.97
C LEU A 28 6.53 -5.27 1.17
N HIS A 29 6.44 -5.44 -0.14
CA HIS A 29 7.64 -5.54 -0.97
C HIS A 29 8.47 -4.26 -0.96
N ALA A 30 7.81 -3.10 -0.91
CA ALA A 30 8.51 -1.82 -0.81
C ALA A 30 9.24 -1.68 0.52
N VAL A 31 8.63 -2.12 1.62
CA VAL A 31 9.25 -2.11 2.95
C VAL A 31 10.45 -3.06 3.00
N ASP A 32 10.33 -4.22 2.35
CA ASP A 32 11.42 -5.21 2.26
C ASP A 32 12.54 -4.76 1.31
N GLU A 33 12.33 -3.65 0.60
CA GLU A 33 13.27 -3.13 -0.39
C GLU A 33 13.55 -4.14 -1.53
N ASP A 34 12.59 -5.00 -1.82
CA ASP A 34 12.66 -5.96 -2.91
C ASP A 34 12.08 -5.32 -4.18
N ASP A 35 12.89 -4.50 -4.83
CA ASP A 35 12.46 -3.72 -5.98
C ASP A 35 12.06 -4.60 -7.18
N VAL A 36 12.71 -5.74 -7.35
CA VAL A 36 12.39 -6.66 -8.45
C VAL A 36 10.99 -7.26 -8.26
N ALA A 37 10.69 -7.76 -7.06
CA ALA A 37 9.39 -8.33 -6.76
C ALA A 37 8.30 -7.25 -6.82
N LEU A 38 8.61 -6.04 -6.33
CA LEU A 38 7.68 -4.92 -6.36
C LEU A 38 7.29 -4.57 -7.79
N GLU A 39 8.28 -4.44 -8.67
CA GLU A 39 8.02 -4.11 -10.07
C GLU A 39 7.20 -5.19 -10.77
N ARG A 40 7.53 -6.46 -10.56
CA ARG A 40 6.79 -7.58 -11.14
C ARG A 40 5.34 -7.59 -10.70
N LEU A 41 5.10 -7.42 -9.40
CA LEU A 41 3.75 -7.44 -8.85
C LEU A 41 2.96 -6.22 -9.32
N MET A 42 3.60 -5.05 -9.37
CA MET A 42 2.97 -3.84 -9.85
C MET A 42 2.53 -3.98 -11.32
N THR A 43 3.40 -4.56 -12.15
CA THR A 43 3.08 -4.83 -13.55
C THR A 43 1.86 -5.73 -13.66
N PHE A 44 1.84 -6.82 -12.87
CA PHE A 44 0.72 -7.74 -12.85
C PHE A 44 -0.56 -7.04 -12.38
N ASN A 45 -0.50 -6.33 -11.26
CA ASN A 45 -1.67 -5.67 -10.71
C ASN A 45 -2.26 -4.65 -11.68
N HIS A 46 -1.41 -3.87 -12.34
CA HIS A 46 -1.88 -2.90 -13.32
C HIS A 46 -2.53 -3.59 -14.52
N SER A 47 -1.96 -4.71 -14.97
CA SER A 47 -2.47 -5.43 -16.14
C SER A 47 -3.87 -6.01 -15.94
N VAL A 48 -4.25 -6.30 -14.70
CA VAL A 48 -5.57 -6.87 -14.37
C VAL A 48 -6.51 -5.84 -13.74
N GLY A 49 -6.12 -4.56 -13.74
CA GLY A 49 -6.98 -3.48 -13.24
C GLY A 49 -6.97 -3.29 -11.74
N LEU A 50 -6.01 -3.87 -11.03
CA LEU A 50 -5.87 -3.65 -9.59
C LEU A 50 -5.14 -2.33 -9.32
N PRO A 51 -5.41 -1.68 -8.15
CA PRO A 51 -4.81 -0.39 -7.86
C PRO A 51 -3.30 -0.49 -7.62
N VAL A 52 -2.57 0.51 -8.13
CA VAL A 52 -1.13 0.65 -7.93
C VAL A 52 -0.79 2.04 -7.38
N THR A 53 -1.78 2.88 -7.12
CA THR A 53 -1.60 4.20 -6.50
C THR A 53 -2.59 4.39 -5.36
N LEU A 54 -2.23 5.31 -4.44
CA LEU A 54 -3.14 5.68 -3.34
C LEU A 54 -4.42 6.33 -3.88
N ALA A 55 -4.31 7.14 -4.92
CA ALA A 55 -5.47 7.79 -5.50
C ALA A 55 -6.50 6.79 -6.03
N GLN A 56 -6.06 5.66 -6.54
CA GLN A 56 -6.95 4.60 -7.01
C GLN A 56 -7.72 3.93 -5.87
N LEU A 57 -7.24 4.09 -4.63
CA LEU A 57 -7.92 3.64 -3.42
C LEU A 57 -8.66 4.78 -2.72
N ASP A 58 -8.74 5.94 -3.34
CA ASP A 58 -9.36 7.15 -2.75
C ASP A 58 -8.64 7.63 -1.49
N ILE A 59 -7.35 7.36 -1.38
CA ILE A 59 -6.49 7.87 -0.31
C ILE A 59 -5.69 9.02 -0.90
N THR A 60 -6.13 10.25 -0.64
CA THR A 60 -5.62 11.43 -1.33
C THR A 60 -4.94 12.46 -0.44
N THR A 61 -4.95 12.27 0.88
CA THR A 61 -4.35 13.24 1.82
C THR A 61 -3.32 12.57 2.72
N PRO A 62 -2.29 13.34 3.17
CA PRO A 62 -1.33 12.82 4.14
C PRO A 62 -1.97 12.40 5.46
N GLU A 63 -3.05 13.06 5.87
CA GLU A 63 -3.77 12.72 7.09
C GLU A 63 -4.36 11.32 7.01
N GLN A 64 -4.88 10.94 5.85
CA GLN A 64 -5.39 9.59 5.63
C GLN A 64 -4.28 8.55 5.74
N VAL A 65 -3.12 8.82 5.15
CA VAL A 65 -1.97 7.92 5.24
C VAL A 65 -1.51 7.79 6.69
N ASN A 66 -1.42 8.91 7.42
CA ASN A 66 -0.99 8.90 8.81
C ASN A 66 -1.97 8.12 9.70
N ALA A 67 -3.27 8.27 9.49
CA ALA A 67 -4.28 7.53 10.23
C ALA A 67 -4.13 6.02 10.01
N LEU A 68 -3.87 5.61 8.76
CA LEU A 68 -3.66 4.22 8.40
C LEU A 68 -2.39 3.67 9.07
N VAL A 69 -1.29 4.42 9.02
CA VAL A 69 -0.01 4.01 9.62
C VAL A 69 -0.16 3.87 11.13
N ASP A 70 -0.81 4.84 11.79
CA ASP A 70 -1.00 4.80 13.23
C ASP A 70 -1.84 3.59 13.65
N ARG A 71 -2.88 3.27 12.88
CA ARG A 71 -3.71 2.10 13.15
C ARG A 71 -2.93 0.81 12.94
N ALA A 72 -2.15 0.72 11.86
CA ALA A 72 -1.34 -0.47 11.57
C ALA A 72 -0.38 -0.78 12.72
N ALA A 73 0.22 0.25 13.30
CA ALA A 73 1.18 0.08 14.40
C ALA A 73 0.56 -0.52 15.66
N THR A 74 -0.77 -0.54 15.79
CA THR A 74 -1.46 -1.12 16.94
C THR A 74 -1.88 -2.58 16.70
N MET A 75 -1.63 -3.12 15.51
CA MET A 75 -2.10 -4.46 15.13
C MET A 75 -1.04 -5.52 15.40
N LYS A 76 -1.49 -6.76 15.65
CA LYS A 76 -0.60 -7.89 15.89
C LYS A 76 0.32 -8.16 14.72
N GLU A 77 -0.20 -8.03 13.50
CA GLU A 77 0.55 -8.26 12.27
C GLU A 77 1.80 -7.38 12.18
N TRP A 78 1.79 -6.25 12.89
CA TRP A 78 2.94 -5.34 12.94
C TRP A 78 4.18 -6.03 13.49
N THR A 79 4.00 -6.94 14.47
CA THR A 79 5.10 -7.62 15.12
C THR A 79 5.43 -8.97 14.50
N CYS A 80 4.69 -9.41 13.49
CA CYS A 80 4.86 -10.73 12.87
C CYS A 80 5.88 -10.73 11.73
N VAL A 81 6.44 -9.56 11.37
CA VAL A 81 7.47 -9.49 10.32
C VAL A 81 8.83 -9.89 10.91
N PRO A 82 9.75 -10.45 10.07
CA PRO A 82 11.05 -10.94 10.56
C PRO A 82 12.08 -9.84 10.83
N TYR A 83 11.68 -8.58 10.80
CA TYR A 83 12.52 -7.41 11.05
C TYR A 83 11.74 -6.39 11.88
N GLU A 84 12.43 -5.39 12.42
CA GLU A 84 11.78 -4.33 13.18
C GLU A 84 11.03 -3.41 12.24
N MET A 85 9.70 -3.41 12.33
CA MET A 85 8.85 -2.50 11.58
C MET A 85 8.68 -1.20 12.36
N THR A 86 8.87 -0.07 11.70
CA THR A 86 8.59 1.25 12.29
C THR A 86 7.52 1.96 11.47
N LYS A 87 6.87 2.95 12.09
CA LYS A 87 5.87 3.76 11.37
C LYS A 87 6.49 4.43 10.15
N ASP A 88 7.73 4.91 10.26
CA ASP A 88 8.41 5.56 9.16
C ASP A 88 8.70 4.59 8.01
N LYS A 89 9.16 3.38 8.31
CA LYS A 89 9.39 2.35 7.29
C LYS A 89 8.09 2.04 6.53
N PHE A 90 7.01 1.85 7.26
CA PHE A 90 5.72 1.53 6.68
C PHE A 90 5.20 2.69 5.81
N ARG A 91 5.26 3.91 6.35
CA ARG A 91 4.85 5.12 5.63
C ARG A 91 5.67 5.30 4.37
N ASN A 92 6.99 5.16 4.46
CA ASN A 92 7.89 5.28 3.30
C ASN A 92 7.57 4.22 2.25
N GLY A 93 7.24 3.00 2.67
CA GLY A 93 6.82 1.94 1.76
C GLY A 93 5.55 2.31 1.00
N ILE A 94 4.56 2.87 1.70
CA ILE A 94 3.31 3.32 1.09
C ILE A 94 3.59 4.40 0.03
N TYR A 95 4.39 5.41 0.37
CA TYR A 95 4.70 6.48 -0.58
C TYR A 95 5.57 6.00 -1.73
N LYS A 96 6.47 5.06 -1.48
CA LYS A 96 7.28 4.48 -2.56
C LYS A 96 6.40 3.77 -3.59
N VAL A 97 5.42 2.98 -3.12
CA VAL A 97 4.47 2.32 -4.01
C VAL A 97 3.66 3.34 -4.80
N ASP A 98 3.16 4.36 -4.11
CA ASP A 98 2.37 5.41 -4.77
C ASP A 98 3.17 6.13 -5.86
N GLU A 99 4.42 6.50 -5.57
CA GLU A 99 5.28 7.17 -6.52
C GLU A 99 5.54 6.29 -7.75
N LEU A 100 5.93 5.04 -7.52
CA LEU A 100 6.18 4.09 -8.61
C LEU A 100 4.91 3.81 -9.41
N GLY A 101 3.78 3.68 -8.72
CA GLY A 101 2.49 3.44 -9.38
C GLY A 101 2.09 4.61 -10.28
N ARG A 102 2.28 5.84 -9.82
CA ARG A 102 1.98 7.02 -10.63
C ARG A 102 2.83 7.08 -11.90
N LYS A 103 4.13 6.75 -11.76
CA LYS A 103 5.03 6.69 -12.92
C LYS A 103 4.60 5.58 -13.88
N PHE A 104 4.19 4.44 -13.33
CA PHE A 104 3.76 3.29 -14.13
C PHE A 104 2.52 3.63 -14.94
N VAL A 105 1.52 4.24 -14.31
CA VAL A 105 0.27 4.64 -14.96
C VAL A 105 0.56 5.69 -16.04
N ALA A 106 1.44 6.64 -15.76
CA ALA A 106 1.80 7.68 -16.73
C ALA A 106 2.43 7.09 -18.00
N LYS A 107 3.25 6.03 -17.85
CA LYS A 107 3.84 5.36 -19.01
C LYS A 107 2.82 4.60 -19.85
N GLN A 108 1.74 4.12 -19.21
CA GLN A 108 0.71 3.34 -19.90
C GLN A 108 -0.38 4.21 -20.54
N SER A 109 -0.42 5.46 -20.16
CA SER A 109 -1.36 6.42 -20.77
C SER A 109 -0.70 7.19 -21.94
#